data_4d5b1127eb245896b0b4a23b3457cb07
#
_entry.id   4d5b1127eb245896b0b4a23b3457cb07
#
_cell.length_a   1.000
_cell.length_b   1.000
_cell.length_c   1.000
_cell.angle_alpha   90.00
_cell.angle_beta   90.00
_cell.angle_gamma   90.00
#
_symmetry.space_group_name_H-M   'P 1'
#
loop_
_entity.id
_entity.type
_entity.pdbx_description
1 polymer ?
#
loop_
_entity_poly.entity_id
_entity_poly.type
_entity_poly.pdbx_seq_one_letter_code
_entity_poly.pdbx_strand_id
1 'polypeptide(L)'
;MNLNIKSLVLFILIFSSCLKQEDSKIFEKVIQDFENFKPFDDSRYLLGDFSEERFERENLFYKKTYERLFKVNKDLLSEQDKISHELLTFIIKKKIVDFNYKTHYNPILSDAGFHNNLVYRVKKISSIDQAHDYIKTLGEIPNFVKQNIKLISKGIEMGISQPKIIFEGYNTTYDKHITPSYKSNFYYSPFLKLPNSIPNYIKDSLQVQAANIIMDSVVPSFKKIKNFFEKEYLPRTRSTIGVSQIPNGDKYYESRIRYYTTLEIKPQEIHNLGIAEVEKIK
;
A
#
# COMPACT_ATOMS: atom_id res chain seq x y z
N MET A 1 -41.34 -50.32 6.26
CA MET A 1 -40.05 -50.17 5.55
C MET A 1 -39.02 -49.70 6.59
N ASN A 2 -38.36 -50.66 7.26
CA ASN A 2 -37.41 -50.35 8.34
C ASN A 2 -36.07 -49.94 7.71
N LEU A 3 -35.80 -48.64 7.66
CA LEU A 3 -34.47 -48.15 7.28
C LEU A 3 -33.50 -48.61 8.37
N ASN A 4 -32.56 -49.48 8.02
CA ASN A 4 -31.60 -50.06 8.94
C ASN A 4 -30.69 -48.92 9.47
N ILE A 5 -30.61 -48.73 10.79
CA ILE A 5 -29.81 -47.69 11.46
C ILE A 5 -28.38 -47.59 10.87
N LYS A 6 -27.78 -48.73 10.50
CA LYS A 6 -26.46 -48.82 9.85
C LYS A 6 -26.45 -48.09 8.49
N SER A 7 -27.51 -48.19 7.67
CA SER A 7 -27.61 -47.47 6.39
C SER A 7 -27.80 -45.99 6.58
N LEU A 8 -28.51 -45.55 7.63
CA LEU A 8 -28.69 -44.14 7.97
C LEU A 8 -27.34 -43.51 8.43
N VAL A 9 -26.59 -44.22 9.29
CA VAL A 9 -25.28 -43.76 9.76
C VAL A 9 -24.27 -43.68 8.61
N LEU A 10 -24.26 -44.67 7.69
CA LEU A 10 -23.38 -44.64 6.51
C LEU A 10 -23.74 -43.48 5.58
N PHE A 11 -25.02 -43.18 5.39
CA PHE A 11 -25.49 -42.07 4.57
C PHE A 11 -25.07 -40.70 5.16
N ILE A 12 -25.15 -40.52 6.48
CA ILE A 12 -24.72 -39.34 7.20
C ILE A 12 -23.19 -39.14 7.07
N LEU A 13 -22.41 -40.20 7.19
CA LEU A 13 -20.94 -40.15 7.06
C LEU A 13 -20.48 -39.79 5.63
N ILE A 14 -21.15 -40.31 4.60
CA ILE A 14 -20.88 -39.99 3.20
C ILE A 14 -21.24 -38.51 2.91
N PHE A 15 -22.41 -38.04 3.38
CA PHE A 15 -22.81 -36.66 3.21
C PHE A 15 -21.86 -35.67 3.94
N SER A 16 -21.47 -35.99 5.16
CA SER A 16 -20.51 -35.17 5.93
C SER A 16 -19.14 -35.09 5.26
N SER A 17 -18.66 -36.20 4.67
CA SER A 17 -17.41 -36.26 3.93
C SER A 17 -17.46 -35.42 2.64
N CYS A 18 -18.58 -35.47 1.91
CA CYS A 18 -18.80 -34.69 0.70
C CYS A 18 -18.84 -33.17 0.98
N LEU A 19 -19.54 -32.75 2.02
CA LEU A 19 -19.62 -31.35 2.46
C LEU A 19 -18.26 -30.82 2.90
N LYS A 20 -17.50 -31.60 3.68
CA LYS A 20 -16.15 -31.25 4.10
C LYS A 20 -15.22 -31.04 2.90
N GLN A 21 -15.30 -31.89 1.89
CA GLN A 21 -14.48 -31.77 0.68
C GLN A 21 -14.88 -30.54 -0.16
N GLU A 22 -16.15 -30.16 -0.17
CA GLU A 22 -16.63 -28.99 -0.90
C GLU A 22 -16.16 -27.69 -0.25
N ASP A 23 -16.31 -27.52 1.07
CA ASP A 23 -15.83 -26.32 1.80
C ASP A 23 -14.31 -26.15 1.68
N SER A 24 -13.53 -27.24 1.80
CA SER A 24 -12.06 -27.17 1.60
C SER A 24 -11.71 -26.68 0.20
N LYS A 25 -12.37 -27.18 -0.85
CA LYS A 25 -12.12 -26.72 -2.24
C LYS A 25 -12.48 -25.26 -2.45
N ILE A 26 -13.61 -24.81 -1.88
CA ILE A 26 -14.01 -23.40 -1.94
C ILE A 26 -12.98 -22.54 -1.25
N PHE A 27 -12.50 -22.95 -0.07
CA PHE A 27 -11.50 -22.21 0.68
C PHE A 27 -10.15 -22.16 -0.04
N GLU A 28 -9.65 -23.28 -0.56
CA GLU A 28 -8.44 -23.32 -1.40
C GLU A 28 -8.53 -22.35 -2.58
N LYS A 29 -9.67 -22.32 -3.26
CA LYS A 29 -9.91 -21.40 -4.37
C LYS A 29 -9.90 -19.93 -3.92
N VAL A 30 -10.41 -19.64 -2.73
CA VAL A 30 -10.36 -18.28 -2.15
C VAL A 30 -8.92 -17.86 -1.88
N ILE A 31 -8.09 -18.74 -1.32
CA ILE A 31 -6.66 -18.48 -1.09
C ILE A 31 -5.95 -18.20 -2.41
N GLN A 32 -6.10 -19.09 -3.41
CA GLN A 32 -5.48 -18.91 -4.73
C GLN A 32 -5.85 -17.58 -5.40
N ASP A 33 -7.14 -17.21 -5.36
CA ASP A 33 -7.61 -15.96 -5.93
C ASP A 33 -7.03 -14.76 -5.18
N PHE A 34 -6.90 -14.84 -3.84
CA PHE A 34 -6.29 -13.79 -3.02
C PHE A 34 -4.79 -13.64 -3.30
N GLU A 35 -4.05 -14.74 -3.41
CA GLU A 35 -2.61 -14.73 -3.71
C GLU A 35 -2.30 -14.22 -5.13
N ASN A 36 -3.18 -14.53 -6.08
CA ASN A 36 -3.05 -14.09 -7.47
C ASN A 36 -3.53 -12.66 -7.69
N PHE A 37 -4.23 -12.05 -6.74
CA PHE A 37 -4.70 -10.68 -6.88
C PHE A 37 -3.56 -9.68 -6.69
N LYS A 38 -3.16 -9.04 -7.79
CA LYS A 38 -2.05 -8.07 -7.84
C LYS A 38 -2.58 -6.70 -8.30
N PRO A 39 -3.23 -5.92 -7.41
CA PRO A 39 -3.89 -4.68 -7.79
C PRO A 39 -2.93 -3.59 -8.30
N PHE A 40 -1.65 -3.68 -7.94
CA PHE A 40 -0.61 -2.74 -8.38
C PHE A 40 0.10 -3.15 -9.68
N ASP A 41 0.01 -4.43 -10.06
CA ASP A 41 0.71 -4.96 -11.23
C ASP A 41 -0.08 -4.66 -12.49
N ASP A 42 0.06 -3.44 -12.96
CA ASP A 42 -0.48 -2.99 -14.24
C ASP A 42 0.69 -2.51 -15.10
N SER A 43 0.91 -3.18 -16.24
CA SER A 43 2.02 -2.87 -17.15
C SER A 43 2.00 -1.43 -17.69
N ARG A 44 0.86 -0.75 -17.59
CA ARG A 44 0.71 0.67 -17.93
C ARG A 44 1.35 1.61 -16.89
N TYR A 45 1.62 1.13 -15.69
CA TYR A 45 2.10 1.92 -14.56
C TYR A 45 3.33 1.28 -13.93
N LEU A 46 4.52 1.56 -14.46
CA LEU A 46 5.79 0.97 -13.97
C LEU A 46 6.11 1.31 -12.51
N LEU A 47 5.54 2.38 -11.99
CA LEU A 47 5.67 2.80 -10.59
C LEU A 47 4.45 2.40 -9.74
N GLY A 48 3.51 1.68 -10.31
CA GLY A 48 2.26 1.24 -9.69
C GLY A 48 1.06 2.13 -10.04
N ASP A 49 -0.12 1.53 -10.03
CA ASP A 49 -1.39 2.23 -10.25
C ASP A 49 -1.89 2.85 -8.94
N PHE A 50 -1.91 4.18 -8.86
CA PHE A 50 -2.45 4.96 -7.73
C PHE A 50 -3.74 5.69 -8.11
N SER A 51 -4.48 5.19 -9.10
CA SER A 51 -5.80 5.72 -9.45
C SER A 51 -6.86 5.37 -8.40
N GLU A 52 -7.90 6.17 -8.30
CA GLU A 52 -9.05 5.87 -7.44
C GLU A 52 -9.75 4.58 -7.88
N GLU A 53 -9.87 4.39 -9.18
CA GLU A 53 -10.47 3.21 -9.81
C GLU A 53 -9.75 1.92 -9.36
N ARG A 54 -8.43 1.96 -9.17
CA ARG A 54 -7.68 0.83 -8.62
C ARG A 54 -8.07 0.56 -7.17
N PHE A 55 -8.17 1.57 -6.32
CA PHE A 55 -8.58 1.40 -4.92
C PHE A 55 -10.01 0.87 -4.81
N GLU A 56 -10.92 1.31 -5.68
CA GLU A 56 -12.29 0.81 -5.75
C GLU A 56 -12.34 -0.65 -6.19
N ARG A 57 -11.59 -1.05 -7.24
CA ARG A 57 -11.48 -2.45 -7.68
C ARG A 57 -10.90 -3.33 -6.57
N GLU A 58 -9.88 -2.85 -5.86
CA GLU A 58 -9.28 -3.54 -4.73
C GLU A 58 -10.29 -3.77 -3.61
N ASN A 59 -11.02 -2.74 -3.22
CA ASN A 59 -12.06 -2.84 -2.20
C ASN A 59 -13.19 -3.78 -2.60
N LEU A 60 -13.64 -3.73 -3.86
CA LEU A 60 -14.65 -4.65 -4.38
C LEU A 60 -14.18 -6.11 -4.33
N PHE A 61 -12.92 -6.37 -4.69
CA PHE A 61 -12.31 -7.68 -4.58
C PHE A 61 -12.32 -8.18 -3.13
N TYR A 62 -11.87 -7.37 -2.18
CA TYR A 62 -11.85 -7.76 -0.76
C TYR A 62 -13.25 -8.00 -0.21
N LYS A 63 -14.24 -7.20 -0.57
CA LYS A 63 -15.64 -7.43 -0.16
C LYS A 63 -16.18 -8.77 -0.69
N LYS A 64 -15.98 -9.05 -1.98
CA LYS A 64 -16.41 -10.34 -2.58
C LYS A 64 -15.65 -11.53 -1.95
N THR A 65 -14.38 -11.38 -1.67
CA THR A 65 -13.58 -12.42 -1.02
C THR A 65 -14.06 -12.66 0.41
N TYR A 66 -14.38 -11.60 1.14
CA TYR A 66 -14.99 -11.72 2.48
C TYR A 66 -16.33 -12.45 2.46
N GLU A 67 -17.21 -12.13 1.51
CA GLU A 67 -18.49 -12.81 1.33
C GLU A 67 -18.33 -14.31 1.03
N ARG A 68 -17.30 -14.67 0.25
CA ARG A 68 -16.98 -16.08 -0.03
C ARG A 68 -16.45 -16.81 1.22
N LEU A 69 -15.55 -16.17 1.98
CA LEU A 69 -15.08 -16.71 3.26
C LEU A 69 -16.23 -16.93 4.24
N PHE A 70 -17.17 -16.01 4.30
CA PHE A 70 -18.35 -16.13 5.20
C PHE A 70 -19.24 -17.33 4.86
N LYS A 71 -19.25 -17.79 3.59
CA LYS A 71 -20.02 -18.96 3.15
C LYS A 71 -19.33 -20.29 3.46
N VAL A 72 -18.03 -20.29 3.72
CA VAL A 72 -17.27 -21.51 4.08
C VAL A 72 -17.62 -21.90 5.52
N ASN A 73 -18.07 -23.14 5.72
CA ASN A 73 -18.27 -23.66 7.05
C ASN A 73 -16.92 -24.01 7.68
N LYS A 74 -16.41 -23.11 8.52
CA LYS A 74 -15.10 -23.24 9.18
C LYS A 74 -14.96 -24.54 9.96
N ASP A 75 -16.03 -25.04 10.57
CA ASP A 75 -15.98 -26.26 11.40
C ASP A 75 -15.68 -27.52 10.58
N LEU A 76 -15.92 -27.49 9.27
CA LEU A 76 -15.61 -28.56 8.34
C LEU A 76 -14.17 -28.52 7.79
N LEU A 77 -13.43 -27.45 8.03
CA LEU A 77 -12.03 -27.30 7.59
C LEU A 77 -11.07 -28.12 8.47
N SER A 78 -9.87 -28.37 7.96
CA SER A 78 -8.75 -28.88 8.78
C SER A 78 -8.36 -27.84 9.84
N GLU A 79 -7.69 -28.25 10.92
CA GLU A 79 -7.23 -27.32 11.95
C GLU A 79 -6.30 -26.24 11.39
N GLN A 80 -5.41 -26.61 10.44
CA GLN A 80 -4.55 -25.65 9.75
C GLN A 80 -5.35 -24.66 8.90
N ASP A 81 -6.38 -25.13 8.19
CA ASP A 81 -7.23 -24.28 7.34
C ASP A 81 -8.14 -23.38 8.18
N LYS A 82 -8.56 -23.79 9.37
CA LYS A 82 -9.29 -22.93 10.32
C LYS A 82 -8.45 -21.71 10.70
N ILE A 83 -7.16 -21.91 11.02
CA ILE A 83 -6.23 -20.83 11.35
C ILE A 83 -6.04 -19.93 10.13
N SER A 84 -5.82 -20.50 8.96
CA SER A 84 -5.65 -19.75 7.71
C SER A 84 -6.90 -18.94 7.34
N HIS A 85 -8.10 -19.51 7.55
CA HIS A 85 -9.37 -18.83 7.35
C HIS A 85 -9.55 -17.63 8.27
N GLU A 86 -9.23 -17.78 9.56
CA GLU A 86 -9.29 -16.68 10.53
C GLU A 86 -8.32 -15.56 10.19
N LEU A 87 -7.07 -15.92 9.87
CA LEU A 87 -6.04 -14.96 9.49
C LEU A 87 -6.41 -14.21 8.21
N LEU A 88 -6.85 -14.91 7.17
CA LEU A 88 -7.28 -14.29 5.92
C LEU A 88 -8.48 -13.37 6.12
N THR A 89 -9.46 -13.82 6.91
CA THR A 89 -10.62 -13.00 7.30
C THR A 89 -10.19 -11.71 8.00
N PHE A 90 -9.25 -11.79 8.93
CA PHE A 90 -8.71 -10.65 9.67
C PHE A 90 -7.99 -9.65 8.73
N ILE A 91 -7.15 -10.16 7.83
CA ILE A 91 -6.43 -9.33 6.85
C ILE A 91 -7.41 -8.61 5.91
N ILE A 92 -8.42 -9.33 5.38
CA ILE A 92 -9.40 -8.78 4.45
C ILE A 92 -10.28 -7.72 5.14
N LYS A 93 -10.75 -7.99 6.36
CA LYS A 93 -11.48 -7.00 7.15
C LYS A 93 -10.68 -5.71 7.32
N LYS A 94 -9.38 -5.81 7.63
CA LYS A 94 -8.52 -4.63 7.72
C LYS A 94 -8.48 -3.84 6.43
N LYS A 95 -8.34 -4.51 5.28
CA LYS A 95 -8.31 -3.86 3.97
C LYS A 95 -9.60 -3.10 3.66
N ILE A 96 -10.75 -3.71 3.95
CA ILE A 96 -12.08 -3.07 3.80
C ILE A 96 -12.23 -1.87 4.74
N VAL A 97 -11.79 -2.00 5.98
CA VAL A 97 -11.81 -0.93 6.98
C VAL A 97 -10.92 0.24 6.54
N ASP A 98 -9.70 -0.01 6.08
CA ASP A 98 -8.79 1.02 5.58
C ASP A 98 -9.40 1.82 4.42
N PHE A 99 -10.07 1.14 3.49
CA PHE A 99 -10.77 1.81 2.39
C PHE A 99 -11.95 2.67 2.90
N ASN A 100 -12.74 2.16 3.85
CA ASN A 100 -13.88 2.88 4.42
C ASN A 100 -13.44 4.16 5.14
N TYR A 101 -12.29 4.12 5.84
CA TYR A 101 -11.68 5.29 6.47
C TYR A 101 -10.82 6.11 5.50
N LYS A 102 -10.80 5.76 4.20
CA LYS A 102 -10.16 6.55 3.15
C LYS A 102 -8.67 6.80 3.36
N THR A 103 -7.98 5.82 3.94
CA THR A 103 -6.54 5.91 4.24
C THR A 103 -5.70 6.14 3.01
N HIS A 104 -6.16 5.70 1.83
CA HIS A 104 -5.51 5.88 0.55
C HIS A 104 -5.44 7.34 0.08
N TYR A 105 -6.27 8.23 0.63
CA TYR A 105 -6.18 9.67 0.36
C TYR A 105 -5.13 10.40 1.20
N ASN A 106 -4.43 9.69 2.08
CA ASN A 106 -3.37 10.28 2.90
C ASN A 106 -2.09 9.42 2.88
N PRO A 107 -1.44 9.24 1.71
CA PRO A 107 -0.22 8.45 1.57
C PRO A 107 1.02 9.21 2.08
N ILE A 108 0.89 9.92 3.20
CA ILE A 108 1.96 10.69 3.85
C ILE A 108 2.10 10.15 5.27
N LEU A 109 3.26 9.58 5.55
CA LEU A 109 3.69 9.22 6.90
C LEU A 109 4.76 10.22 7.35
N SER A 110 4.99 10.36 8.64
CA SER A 110 5.85 11.37 9.27
C SER A 110 6.98 11.96 8.41
N ASP A 111 7.99 11.17 8.12
CA ASP A 111 9.18 11.50 7.31
C ASP A 111 9.10 10.97 5.88
N ALA A 112 8.09 10.16 5.57
CA ALA A 112 7.96 9.44 4.31
C ALA A 112 6.68 9.83 3.56
N GLY A 113 6.80 10.63 2.51
CA GLY A 113 5.77 10.85 1.52
C GLY A 113 5.87 9.85 0.35
N PHE A 114 4.87 9.85 -0.52
CA PHE A 114 4.84 8.97 -1.69
C PHE A 114 6.11 9.10 -2.56
N HIS A 115 6.70 10.30 -2.64
CA HIS A 115 7.88 10.60 -3.45
C HIS A 115 9.19 10.09 -2.84
N ASN A 116 9.27 9.86 -1.54
CA ASN A 116 10.48 9.36 -0.89
C ASN A 116 10.83 7.95 -1.36
N ASN A 117 9.83 7.14 -1.73
CA ASN A 117 10.03 5.78 -2.22
C ASN A 117 10.70 5.72 -3.60
N LEU A 118 10.70 6.82 -4.35
CA LEU A 118 11.36 6.89 -5.65
C LEU A 118 12.88 6.69 -5.56
N VAL A 119 13.52 7.02 -4.45
CA VAL A 119 14.97 6.83 -4.25
C VAL A 119 15.37 5.34 -4.31
N TYR A 120 14.47 4.44 -3.91
CA TYR A 120 14.72 2.99 -3.97
C TYR A 120 14.69 2.41 -5.39
N ARG A 121 14.27 3.19 -6.38
CA ARG A 121 14.36 2.83 -7.81
C ARG A 121 15.76 3.02 -8.37
N VAL A 122 16.60 3.81 -7.71
CA VAL A 122 17.99 4.04 -8.12
C VAL A 122 18.82 2.82 -7.74
N LYS A 123 19.22 2.05 -8.76
CA LYS A 123 20.01 0.82 -8.60
C LYS A 123 21.18 0.82 -9.58
N LYS A 124 22.21 0.02 -9.28
CA LYS A 124 23.31 -0.20 -10.21
C LYS A 124 22.80 -0.80 -11.52
N ILE A 125 23.24 -0.25 -12.63
CA ILE A 125 22.94 -0.75 -13.98
C ILE A 125 24.04 -1.74 -14.37
N SER A 126 23.64 -2.94 -14.81
CA SER A 126 24.55 -4.02 -15.20
C SER A 126 24.39 -4.46 -16.66
N SER A 127 23.34 -4.01 -17.37
CA SER A 127 23.11 -4.30 -18.78
C SER A 127 22.45 -3.13 -19.50
N ILE A 128 22.43 -3.18 -20.82
CA ILE A 128 21.73 -2.20 -21.70
C ILE A 128 20.23 -2.21 -21.40
N ASP A 129 19.63 -3.39 -21.27
CA ASP A 129 18.18 -3.52 -20.98
C ASP A 129 17.83 -2.87 -19.64
N GLN A 130 18.63 -3.10 -18.60
CA GLN A 130 18.43 -2.45 -17.31
C GLN A 130 18.53 -0.92 -17.40
N ALA A 131 19.41 -0.39 -18.26
CA ALA A 131 19.51 1.05 -18.48
C ALA A 131 18.24 1.59 -19.14
N HIS A 132 17.74 0.92 -20.17
CA HIS A 132 16.48 1.30 -20.83
C HIS A 132 15.28 1.20 -19.89
N ASP A 133 15.15 0.13 -19.12
CA ASP A 133 14.09 -0.05 -18.13
C ASP A 133 14.12 1.04 -17.07
N TYR A 134 15.32 1.45 -16.64
CA TYR A 134 15.46 2.53 -15.68
C TYR A 134 15.07 3.88 -16.28
N ILE A 135 15.51 4.20 -17.50
CA ILE A 135 15.10 5.42 -18.23
C ILE A 135 13.56 5.45 -18.37
N LYS A 136 12.95 4.34 -18.77
CA LYS A 136 11.50 4.20 -18.87
C LYS A 136 10.80 4.43 -17.52
N THR A 137 11.38 3.87 -16.44
CA THR A 137 10.87 4.08 -15.07
C THR A 137 10.93 5.56 -14.66
N LEU A 138 12.01 6.26 -14.99
CA LEU A 138 12.13 7.70 -14.74
C LEU A 138 11.09 8.52 -15.53
N GLY A 139 10.78 8.10 -16.75
CA GLY A 139 9.73 8.69 -17.57
C GLY A 139 8.32 8.56 -16.99
N GLU A 140 8.07 7.60 -16.11
CA GLU A 140 6.78 7.41 -15.44
C GLU A 140 6.59 8.29 -14.18
N ILE A 141 7.65 8.93 -13.68
CA ILE A 141 7.58 9.77 -12.47
C ILE A 141 6.51 10.87 -12.58
N PRO A 142 6.34 11.59 -13.72
CA PRO A 142 5.29 12.59 -13.83
C PRO A 142 3.88 12.05 -13.61
N ASN A 143 3.57 10.88 -14.17
CA ASN A 143 2.27 10.24 -14.00
C ASN A 143 2.06 9.75 -12.55
N PHE A 144 3.07 9.12 -11.98
CA PHE A 144 3.07 8.71 -10.56
C PHE A 144 2.79 9.90 -9.62
N VAL A 145 3.49 11.02 -9.84
CA VAL A 145 3.30 12.25 -9.05
C VAL A 145 1.90 12.83 -9.25
N LYS A 146 1.39 12.85 -10.48
CA LYS A 146 0.05 13.33 -10.79
C LYS A 146 -1.03 12.54 -10.05
N GLN A 147 -0.95 11.22 -10.06
CA GLN A 147 -1.93 10.35 -9.38
C GLN A 147 -1.91 10.56 -7.86
N ASN A 148 -0.73 10.57 -7.25
CA ASN A 148 -0.61 10.75 -5.80
C ASN A 148 -1.07 12.15 -5.35
N ILE A 149 -0.72 13.21 -6.07
CA ILE A 149 -1.21 14.56 -5.78
C ILE A 149 -2.74 14.60 -5.86
N LYS A 150 -3.35 13.97 -6.88
CA LYS A 150 -4.82 13.90 -6.99
C LYS A 150 -5.46 13.23 -5.77
N LEU A 151 -4.90 12.13 -5.27
CA LEU A 151 -5.39 11.46 -4.07
C LEU A 151 -5.29 12.37 -2.83
N ILE A 152 -4.12 12.98 -2.61
CA ILE A 152 -3.89 13.84 -1.45
C ILE A 152 -4.78 15.08 -1.52
N SER A 153 -4.95 15.71 -2.68
CA SER A 153 -5.86 16.85 -2.88
C SER A 153 -7.27 16.49 -2.46
N LYS A 154 -7.77 15.33 -2.87
CA LYS A 154 -9.09 14.86 -2.46
C LYS A 154 -9.17 14.59 -0.95
N GLY A 155 -8.08 14.06 -0.36
CA GLY A 155 -7.97 13.88 1.09
C GLY A 155 -8.14 15.18 1.86
N ILE A 156 -7.40 16.24 1.49
CA ILE A 156 -7.50 17.55 2.17
C ILE A 156 -8.84 18.25 1.95
N GLU A 157 -9.49 18.05 0.80
CA GLU A 157 -10.86 18.53 0.56
C GLU A 157 -11.86 17.86 1.50
N MET A 158 -11.60 16.63 1.91
CA MET A 158 -12.40 15.86 2.86
C MET A 158 -12.00 16.08 4.32
N GLY A 159 -11.06 16.98 4.62
CA GLY A 159 -10.54 17.21 5.97
C GLY A 159 -9.57 16.16 6.46
N ILE A 160 -9.04 15.32 5.56
CA ILE A 160 -8.04 14.29 5.89
C ILE A 160 -6.65 14.87 5.59
N SER A 161 -5.97 15.36 6.63
CA SER A 161 -4.60 15.85 6.52
C SER A 161 -3.75 15.39 7.70
N GLN A 162 -2.44 15.44 7.54
CA GLN A 162 -1.50 15.21 8.63
C GLN A 162 -1.37 16.46 9.52
N PRO A 163 -0.90 16.32 10.77
CA PRO A 163 -0.58 17.46 11.63
C PRO A 163 0.54 18.30 11.03
N LYS A 164 0.43 19.63 11.15
CA LYS A 164 1.43 20.57 10.65
C LYS A 164 2.84 20.29 11.18
N ILE A 165 2.96 19.89 12.42
CA ILE A 165 4.24 19.67 13.10
C ILE A 165 5.15 18.64 12.43
N ILE A 166 4.57 17.64 11.72
CA ILE A 166 5.40 16.61 11.07
C ILE A 166 6.11 17.11 9.80
N PHE A 167 5.78 18.31 9.33
CA PHE A 167 6.35 18.90 8.11
C PHE A 167 7.51 19.87 8.38
N GLU A 168 8.01 19.93 9.61
CA GLU A 168 9.22 20.67 9.91
C GLU A 168 10.41 20.03 9.20
N GLY A 169 11.11 20.79 8.35
CA GLY A 169 12.19 20.30 7.51
C GLY A 169 11.78 19.40 6.33
N TYR A 170 10.48 19.22 6.10
CA TYR A 170 9.98 18.30 5.05
C TYR A 170 10.38 18.71 3.63
N ASN A 171 10.68 19.99 3.39
CA ASN A 171 11.16 20.50 2.12
C ASN A 171 12.45 19.80 1.65
N THR A 172 13.29 19.30 2.55
CA THR A 172 14.51 18.55 2.22
C THR A 172 14.21 17.26 1.43
N THR A 173 13.00 16.72 1.54
CA THR A 173 12.58 15.51 0.84
C THR A 173 12.45 15.70 -0.66
N TYR A 174 12.18 16.92 -1.13
CA TYR A 174 12.01 17.25 -2.55
C TYR A 174 13.04 18.25 -3.08
N ASP A 175 13.52 19.22 -2.29
CA ASP A 175 14.44 20.26 -2.75
C ASP A 175 15.77 19.70 -3.29
N LYS A 176 16.32 18.66 -2.66
CA LYS A 176 17.56 18.00 -3.08
C LYS A 176 17.50 17.36 -4.48
N HIS A 177 16.30 17.16 -5.01
CA HIS A 177 16.08 16.57 -6.34
C HIS A 177 15.79 17.62 -7.42
N ILE A 178 15.66 18.89 -7.03
CA ILE A 178 15.48 20.03 -7.95
C ILE A 178 16.87 20.61 -8.26
N THR A 179 17.58 19.97 -9.16
CA THR A 179 18.96 20.34 -9.50
C THR A 179 19.04 21.16 -10.78
N PRO A 180 20.01 22.08 -10.91
CA PRO A 180 20.21 22.87 -12.13
C PRO A 180 20.78 22.06 -13.29
N SER A 181 21.39 20.90 -12.99
CA SER A 181 22.00 20.01 -13.98
C SER A 181 21.72 18.55 -13.65
N TYR A 182 21.54 17.73 -14.69
CA TYR A 182 21.40 16.29 -14.56
C TYR A 182 22.61 15.64 -13.86
N LYS A 183 23.83 16.18 -14.06
CA LYS A 183 25.07 15.63 -13.48
C LYS A 183 25.07 15.62 -11.95
N SER A 184 24.42 16.60 -11.33
CA SER A 184 24.29 16.70 -9.87
C SER A 184 23.02 16.02 -9.35
N ASN A 185 22.18 15.47 -10.23
CA ASN A 185 20.94 14.82 -9.82
C ASN A 185 21.18 13.38 -9.34
N PHE A 186 20.63 13.02 -8.20
CA PHE A 186 20.75 11.70 -7.60
C PHE A 186 20.34 10.58 -8.56
N TYR A 187 19.26 10.79 -9.33
CA TYR A 187 18.72 9.79 -10.27
C TYR A 187 19.63 9.56 -11.50
N TYR A 188 20.62 10.44 -11.76
CA TYR A 188 21.61 10.23 -12.81
C TYR A 188 22.77 9.32 -12.38
N SER A 189 22.98 9.14 -11.07
CA SER A 189 24.16 8.44 -10.53
C SER A 189 24.43 7.04 -11.14
N PRO A 190 23.46 6.20 -11.53
CA PRO A 190 23.72 4.91 -12.15
C PRO A 190 24.43 5.03 -13.51
N PHE A 191 24.22 6.13 -14.25
CA PHE A 191 24.81 6.35 -15.57
C PHE A 191 26.25 6.84 -15.51
N LEU A 192 26.74 7.26 -14.35
CA LEU A 192 28.16 7.63 -14.14
C LEU A 192 29.08 6.41 -14.11
N LYS A 193 28.54 5.21 -13.87
CA LYS A 193 29.31 3.96 -13.65
C LYS A 193 28.70 2.79 -14.44
N LEU A 194 28.47 3.01 -15.74
CA LEU A 194 28.02 1.93 -16.63
C LEU A 194 29.12 0.88 -16.83
N PRO A 195 28.75 -0.42 -16.96
CA PRO A 195 29.71 -1.53 -17.13
C PRO A 195 30.63 -1.34 -18.34
N ASN A 196 31.87 -1.83 -18.23
CA ASN A 196 32.83 -1.82 -19.35
C ASN A 196 32.39 -2.73 -20.52
N SER A 197 31.52 -3.70 -20.27
CA SER A 197 30.92 -4.56 -21.29
C SER A 197 29.99 -3.84 -22.26
N ILE A 198 29.51 -2.63 -21.91
CA ILE A 198 28.67 -1.81 -22.78
C ILE A 198 29.59 -0.98 -23.69
N PRO A 199 29.42 -1.03 -25.03
CA PRO A 199 30.20 -0.21 -25.96
C PRO A 199 30.06 1.29 -25.69
N ASN A 200 31.12 2.07 -25.90
CA ASN A 200 31.11 3.50 -25.55
C ASN A 200 30.02 4.30 -26.27
N TYR A 201 29.80 4.05 -27.58
CA TYR A 201 28.74 4.74 -28.33
C TYR A 201 27.35 4.49 -27.76
N ILE A 202 27.11 3.30 -27.15
CA ILE A 202 25.85 2.98 -26.46
C ILE A 202 25.80 3.69 -25.11
N LYS A 203 26.92 3.72 -24.35
CA LYS A 203 27.00 4.47 -23.09
C LYS A 203 26.67 5.94 -23.30
N ASP A 204 27.27 6.56 -24.32
CA ASP A 204 27.03 7.96 -24.66
C ASP A 204 25.56 8.21 -24.98
N SER A 205 24.94 7.33 -25.80
CA SER A 205 23.50 7.41 -26.11
C SER A 205 22.63 7.28 -24.87
N LEU A 206 22.88 6.29 -24.00
CA LEU A 206 22.14 6.09 -22.74
C LEU A 206 22.28 7.27 -21.79
N GLN A 207 23.48 7.85 -21.67
CA GLN A 207 23.74 9.02 -20.85
C GLN A 207 22.99 10.25 -21.34
N VAL A 208 22.91 10.46 -22.67
CA VAL A 208 22.12 11.55 -23.24
C VAL A 208 20.63 11.36 -22.98
N GLN A 209 20.11 10.14 -23.21
CA GLN A 209 18.70 9.83 -22.92
C GLN A 209 18.37 10.04 -21.43
N ALA A 210 19.24 9.58 -20.53
CA ALA A 210 19.09 9.77 -19.09
C ALA A 210 19.14 11.25 -18.69
N ALA A 211 20.05 12.03 -19.28
CA ALA A 211 20.13 13.46 -19.04
C ALA A 211 18.83 14.19 -19.42
N ASN A 212 18.28 13.88 -20.59
CA ASN A 212 17.03 14.46 -21.07
C ASN A 212 15.87 14.09 -20.16
N ILE A 213 15.68 12.79 -19.86
CA ILE A 213 14.53 12.35 -19.04
C ILE A 213 14.61 12.92 -17.61
N ILE A 214 15.79 13.14 -17.06
CA ILE A 214 15.96 13.76 -15.75
C ILE A 214 15.54 15.23 -15.79
N MET A 215 15.97 15.98 -16.79
CA MET A 215 15.66 17.40 -16.90
C MET A 215 14.20 17.64 -17.32
N ASP A 216 13.62 16.76 -18.15
CA ASP A 216 12.29 16.95 -18.72
C ASP A 216 11.17 16.27 -17.89
N SER A 217 11.51 15.30 -17.04
CA SER A 217 10.51 14.53 -16.27
C SER A 217 10.79 14.56 -14.77
N VAL A 218 11.99 14.18 -14.31
CA VAL A 218 12.28 14.05 -12.87
C VAL A 218 12.27 15.42 -12.18
N VAL A 219 13.11 16.36 -12.65
CA VAL A 219 13.23 17.69 -12.04
C VAL A 219 11.89 18.45 -12.06
N PRO A 220 11.13 18.50 -13.17
CA PRO A 220 9.81 19.13 -13.17
C PRO A 220 8.82 18.47 -12.22
N SER A 221 8.87 17.15 -12.07
CA SER A 221 8.02 16.41 -11.13
C SER A 221 8.29 16.81 -9.68
N PHE A 222 9.56 16.93 -9.27
CA PHE A 222 9.91 17.41 -7.93
C PHE A 222 9.57 18.88 -7.72
N LYS A 223 9.66 19.73 -8.75
CA LYS A 223 9.14 21.11 -8.70
C LYS A 223 7.61 21.12 -8.47
N LYS A 224 6.88 20.20 -9.11
CA LYS A 224 5.44 20.06 -8.91
C LYS A 224 5.11 19.58 -7.50
N ILE A 225 5.86 18.61 -6.96
CA ILE A 225 5.74 18.16 -5.56
C ILE A 225 5.95 19.35 -4.61
N LYS A 226 7.04 20.09 -4.76
CA LYS A 226 7.33 21.30 -3.97
C LYS A 226 6.17 22.28 -4.00
N ASN A 227 5.72 22.67 -5.20
CA ASN A 227 4.64 23.61 -5.36
C ASN A 227 3.35 23.13 -4.69
N PHE A 228 3.01 21.85 -4.84
CA PHE A 228 1.84 21.26 -4.20
C PHE A 228 1.94 21.31 -2.67
N PHE A 229 3.06 20.86 -2.10
CA PHE A 229 3.22 20.88 -0.64
C PHE A 229 3.20 22.30 -0.10
N GLU A 230 3.99 23.22 -0.65
CA GLU A 230 4.14 24.56 -0.12
C GLU A 230 2.90 25.43 -0.30
N LYS A 231 2.20 25.32 -1.44
CA LYS A 231 1.09 26.21 -1.77
C LYS A 231 -0.31 25.63 -1.51
N GLU A 232 -0.44 24.29 -1.54
CA GLU A 232 -1.75 23.67 -1.46
C GLU A 232 -1.92 22.83 -0.20
N TYR A 233 -0.94 21.98 0.16
CA TYR A 233 -1.08 21.04 1.26
C TYR A 233 -0.79 21.67 2.63
N LEU A 234 0.40 22.26 2.82
CA LEU A 234 0.85 22.82 4.10
C LEU A 234 -0.10 23.90 4.67
N PRO A 235 -0.67 24.79 3.86
CA PRO A 235 -1.67 25.76 4.36
C PRO A 235 -2.95 25.10 4.90
N ARG A 236 -3.25 23.86 4.50
CA ARG A 236 -4.46 23.12 4.89
C ARG A 236 -4.17 21.97 5.89
N THR A 237 -2.97 21.91 6.42
CA THR A 237 -2.63 20.96 7.48
C THR A 237 -3.29 21.37 8.79
N ARG A 238 -3.66 20.37 9.61
CA ARG A 238 -4.27 20.61 10.92
C ARG A 238 -3.24 20.98 11.97
N SER A 239 -3.63 21.83 12.92
CA SER A 239 -2.81 22.20 14.09
C SER A 239 -2.84 21.13 15.19
N THR A 240 -3.88 20.30 15.21
CA THR A 240 -4.07 19.24 16.21
C THR A 240 -3.24 18.00 15.85
N ILE A 241 -2.74 17.27 16.87
CA ILE A 241 -1.87 16.10 16.69
C ILE A 241 -2.68 14.82 16.55
N GLY A 242 -3.73 14.65 17.36
CA GLY A 242 -4.49 13.42 17.48
C GLY A 242 -5.24 13.04 16.18
N VAL A 243 -5.22 11.77 15.81
CA VAL A 243 -5.99 11.24 14.68
C VAL A 243 -7.50 11.37 14.88
N SER A 244 -7.97 11.46 16.12
CA SER A 244 -9.38 11.73 16.47
C SER A 244 -9.93 13.03 15.88
N GLN A 245 -9.05 13.95 15.46
CA GLN A 245 -9.43 15.24 14.90
C GLN A 245 -9.73 15.22 13.39
N ILE A 246 -9.53 14.11 12.70
CA ILE A 246 -9.99 13.93 11.33
C ILE A 246 -11.43 13.37 11.32
N PRO A 247 -12.18 13.49 10.20
CA PRO A 247 -13.51 12.90 10.10
C PRO A 247 -13.51 11.41 10.41
N ASN A 248 -14.35 10.98 11.35
CA ASN A 248 -14.40 9.61 11.90
C ASN A 248 -13.09 9.13 12.55
N GLY A 249 -12.22 10.03 12.97
CA GLY A 249 -10.90 9.71 13.51
C GLY A 249 -10.93 8.85 14.76
N ASP A 250 -11.89 9.05 15.67
CA ASP A 250 -12.07 8.21 16.87
C ASP A 250 -12.34 6.75 16.48
N LYS A 251 -13.31 6.52 15.61
CA LYS A 251 -13.62 5.17 15.09
C LYS A 251 -12.47 4.55 14.32
N TYR A 252 -11.74 5.38 13.55
CA TYR A 252 -10.52 4.92 12.89
C TYR A 252 -9.47 4.47 13.92
N TYR A 253 -9.24 5.24 14.98
CA TYR A 253 -8.30 4.88 16.05
C TYR A 253 -8.70 3.59 16.76
N GLU A 254 -9.97 3.43 17.12
CA GLU A 254 -10.50 2.17 17.67
C GLU A 254 -10.25 0.99 16.72
N SER A 255 -10.42 1.18 15.42
CA SER A 255 -10.13 0.13 14.43
C SER A 255 -8.64 -0.24 14.39
N ARG A 256 -7.74 0.73 14.64
CA ARG A 256 -6.28 0.46 14.76
C ARG A 256 -5.95 -0.29 16.03
N ILE A 257 -6.55 0.07 17.15
CA ILE A 257 -6.40 -0.65 18.41
C ILE A 257 -6.78 -2.13 18.19
N ARG A 258 -7.97 -2.39 17.68
CA ARG A 258 -8.43 -3.75 17.37
C ARG A 258 -7.46 -4.49 16.45
N TYR A 259 -6.94 -3.83 15.43
CA TYR A 259 -6.00 -4.44 14.50
C TYR A 259 -4.68 -4.83 15.18
N TYR A 260 -4.09 -3.95 15.98
CA TYR A 260 -2.78 -4.18 16.58
C TYR A 260 -2.82 -5.05 17.85
N THR A 261 -3.91 -5.00 18.60
CA THR A 261 -4.05 -5.75 19.85
C THR A 261 -4.86 -7.04 19.68
N THR A 262 -5.63 -7.15 18.59
CA THR A 262 -6.67 -8.19 18.40
C THR A 262 -7.79 -8.17 19.44
N LEU A 263 -7.85 -7.13 20.30
CA LEU A 263 -8.78 -6.99 21.41
C LEU A 263 -9.81 -5.88 21.14
N GLU A 264 -11.00 -6.05 21.72
CA GLU A 264 -12.06 -5.04 21.81
C GLU A 264 -11.85 -4.20 23.08
N ILE A 265 -10.83 -3.35 23.08
CA ILE A 265 -10.44 -2.51 24.20
C ILE A 265 -10.55 -1.03 23.83
N LYS A 266 -11.00 -0.21 24.78
CA LYS A 266 -11.16 1.24 24.55
C LYS A 266 -9.84 1.98 24.58
N PRO A 267 -9.70 3.11 23.84
CA PRO A 267 -8.49 3.94 23.85
C PRO A 267 -8.02 4.34 25.24
N GLN A 268 -8.96 4.73 26.12
CA GLN A 268 -8.65 5.15 27.48
C GLN A 268 -8.10 4.02 28.36
N GLU A 269 -8.58 2.79 28.15
CA GLU A 269 -8.07 1.62 28.91
C GLU A 269 -6.63 1.32 28.52
N ILE A 270 -6.28 1.39 27.22
CA ILE A 270 -4.89 1.24 26.76
C ILE A 270 -3.99 2.35 27.30
N HIS A 271 -4.48 3.59 27.29
CA HIS A 271 -3.73 4.72 27.83
C HIS A 271 -3.43 4.53 29.33
N ASN A 272 -4.43 4.14 30.12
CA ASN A 272 -4.26 3.89 31.55
C ASN A 272 -3.30 2.72 31.83
N LEU A 273 -3.39 1.64 31.01
CA LEU A 273 -2.45 0.52 31.09
C LEU A 273 -1.02 0.99 30.80
N GLY A 274 -0.84 1.79 29.75
CA GLY A 274 0.48 2.36 29.40
C GLY A 274 1.08 3.20 30.53
N ILE A 275 0.28 4.05 31.19
CA ILE A 275 0.74 4.81 32.35
C ILE A 275 1.17 3.86 33.47
N ALA A 276 0.34 2.85 33.82
CA ALA A 276 0.64 1.90 34.89
C ALA A 276 1.93 1.10 34.62
N GLU A 277 2.19 0.71 33.34
CA GLU A 277 3.42 0.00 32.99
C GLU A 277 4.66 0.91 33.07
N VAL A 278 4.55 2.18 32.65
CA VAL A 278 5.65 3.16 32.81
C VAL A 278 6.02 3.36 34.30
N GLU A 279 5.03 3.45 35.17
CA GLU A 279 5.29 3.61 36.64
C GLU A 279 5.97 2.36 37.25
N LYS A 280 5.74 1.16 36.70
CA LYS A 280 6.44 -0.06 37.14
C LYS A 280 7.91 -0.11 36.71
N ILE A 281 8.28 0.59 35.65
CA ILE A 281 9.64 0.57 35.08
C ILE A 281 10.53 1.64 35.70
N LYS A 282 9.93 2.71 36.22
CA LYS A 282 10.64 3.79 36.95
C LYS A 282 11.10 3.32 38.33
#